data_f56b1867f88e974f96328c018ff566f3
#
_entry.id   f56b1867f88e974f96328c018ff566f3
#
_cell.length_a   1.000
_cell.length_b   1.000
_cell.length_c   1.000
_cell.angle_alpha   90.00
_cell.angle_beta   90.00
_cell.angle_gamma   90.00
#
_symmetry.space_group_name_H-M   'P 1'
#
loop_
_entity.id
_entity.type
_entity.pdbx_description
1 polymer ?
#
loop_
_entity_poly.entity_id
_entity_poly.type
_entity_poly.pdbx_seq_one_letter_code
_entity_poly.pdbx_strand_id
1 'polypeptide(L)'
;ISTNAFAGSDGELKLSKKNKPTKDCFEKINRASFALNQGLDKTIFKPVAKGYRALPSPVKSSTGNVLNNLSNLITIPNNVLQGDIKSAGINTGRLAVNTTIGILGIFDVATKMGFPKYVKEDYGQTFGKWGIGPGCYLVLPILGPSTVRDTAGSFANILGGDPYYSISTNGNNEYLDGKLFAATKVISAIDFRANNIDTLDNLEKNSVDFYASVRSLYIQDRENKIKNTQRG
;
A
#
# COMPACT_ATOMS: atom_id res chain seq x y z
N ILE A 1 20.20 14.02 -16.07
CA ILE A 1 20.47 15.17 -15.21
C ILE A 1 20.42 14.66 -13.79
N SER A 2 21.60 14.50 -13.16
CA SER A 2 21.73 14.03 -11.77
C SER A 2 21.28 15.14 -10.83
N THR A 3 20.14 14.96 -10.17
CA THR A 3 19.76 15.84 -9.05
C THR A 3 20.44 15.33 -7.79
N ASN A 4 21.45 16.07 -7.32
CA ASN A 4 22.06 15.81 -6.02
C ASN A 4 21.03 16.02 -4.92
N ALA A 5 20.63 14.94 -4.26
CA ALA A 5 19.81 15.00 -3.05
C ALA A 5 20.74 15.32 -1.86
N PHE A 6 20.66 16.54 -1.35
CA PHE A 6 21.27 16.90 -0.08
C PHE A 6 20.31 16.57 1.05
N ALA A 7 20.70 15.67 1.94
CA ALA A 7 20.03 15.51 3.23
C ALA A 7 20.36 16.74 4.09
N GLY A 8 19.33 17.48 4.51
CA GLY A 8 19.49 18.54 5.51
C GLY A 8 19.93 17.94 6.85
N SER A 9 20.40 18.80 7.78
CA SER A 9 20.84 18.42 9.12
C SER A 9 19.82 17.58 9.91
N ASP A 10 18.54 17.59 9.50
CA ASP A 10 17.43 16.86 10.12
C ASP A 10 16.95 15.67 9.28
N GLY A 11 17.73 15.25 8.28
CA GLY A 11 17.34 14.13 7.39
C GLY A 11 16.16 14.42 6.46
N GLU A 12 15.70 15.66 6.37
CA GLU A 12 14.62 16.06 5.47
C GLU A 12 15.18 16.40 4.08
N LEU A 13 14.76 15.63 3.07
CA LEU A 13 14.91 16.04 1.69
C LEU A 13 14.11 17.34 1.48
N LYS A 14 14.76 18.41 1.02
CA LYS A 14 14.06 19.65 0.62
C LYS A 14 13.15 19.34 -0.57
N LEU A 15 11.92 18.97 -0.27
CA LEU A 15 10.87 18.83 -1.26
C LEU A 15 10.52 20.22 -1.84
N SER A 16 10.24 20.25 -3.14
CA SER A 16 9.81 21.43 -3.91
C SER A 16 9.00 22.43 -3.08
N LYS A 17 9.29 23.72 -3.25
CA LYS A 17 8.75 24.88 -2.53
C LYS A 17 7.21 24.99 -2.36
N LYS A 18 6.42 24.03 -2.84
CA LYS A 18 4.95 24.09 -2.87
C LYS A 18 4.24 23.31 -1.76
N ASN A 19 4.90 22.34 -1.12
CA ASN A 19 4.28 21.56 -0.04
C ASN A 19 5.07 21.73 1.26
N LYS A 20 4.40 22.14 2.31
CA LYS A 20 4.99 22.14 3.66
C LYS A 20 5.36 20.67 4.00
N PRO A 21 6.59 20.42 4.49
CA PRO A 21 6.99 19.07 4.85
C PRO A 21 6.03 18.48 5.89
N THR A 22 5.66 17.22 5.73
CA THR A 22 4.83 16.52 6.71
C THR A 22 5.55 16.47 8.05
N LYS A 23 4.92 17.04 9.08
CA LYS A 23 5.52 17.14 10.43
C LYS A 23 5.51 15.78 11.12
N ASP A 24 6.57 15.48 11.84
CA ASP A 24 6.64 14.36 12.79
C ASP A 24 6.31 14.86 14.19
N CYS A 25 5.02 14.88 14.51
CA CYS A 25 4.56 15.48 15.78
C CYS A 25 4.87 14.60 17.00
N PHE A 26 5.12 13.30 16.78
CA PHE A 26 5.28 12.31 17.84
C PHE A 26 6.56 11.47 17.62
N GLU A 27 7.65 12.10 17.21
CA GLU A 27 8.86 11.41 16.76
C GLU A 27 9.36 10.35 17.75
N LYS A 28 9.38 10.64 19.07
CA LYS A 28 9.82 9.66 20.08
C LYS A 28 8.94 8.40 20.08
N ILE A 29 7.63 8.58 20.01
CA ILE A 29 6.66 7.46 19.97
C ILE A 29 6.78 6.74 18.65
N ASN A 30 6.87 7.46 17.54
CA ASN A 30 7.04 6.89 16.21
C ASN A 30 8.32 6.07 16.10
N ARG A 31 9.44 6.54 16.64
CA ARG A 31 10.70 5.79 16.68
C ARG A 31 10.61 4.52 17.54
N ALA A 32 9.90 4.57 18.67
CA ALA A 32 9.65 3.39 19.50
C ALA A 32 8.80 2.34 18.76
N SER A 33 7.69 2.77 18.14
CA SER A 33 6.86 1.91 17.27
C SER A 33 7.63 1.36 16.09
N PHE A 34 8.50 2.17 15.49
CA PHE A 34 9.35 1.76 14.37
C PHE A 34 10.35 0.69 14.81
N ALA A 35 10.99 0.84 15.96
CA ALA A 35 11.91 -0.15 16.53
C ALA A 35 11.19 -1.48 16.84
N LEU A 36 9.97 -1.41 17.37
CA LEU A 36 9.12 -2.59 17.56
C LEU A 36 8.85 -3.29 16.22
N ASN A 37 8.43 -2.54 15.20
CA ASN A 37 8.15 -3.07 13.87
C ASN A 37 9.41 -3.67 13.23
N GLN A 38 10.58 -3.06 13.40
CA GLN A 38 11.85 -3.64 12.96
C GLN A 38 12.18 -4.96 13.67
N GLY A 39 11.94 -5.03 14.98
CA GLY A 39 12.11 -6.27 15.74
C GLY A 39 11.22 -7.39 15.20
N LEU A 40 9.93 -7.10 14.97
CA LEU A 40 8.98 -8.04 14.37
C LEU A 40 9.37 -8.41 12.93
N ASP A 41 9.83 -7.44 12.14
CA ASP A 41 10.28 -7.72 10.78
C ASP A 41 11.46 -8.69 10.76
N LYS A 42 12.50 -8.42 11.57
CA LYS A 42 13.70 -9.25 11.61
C LYS A 42 13.44 -10.67 12.12
N THR A 43 12.53 -10.82 13.08
CA THR A 43 12.27 -12.11 13.74
C THR A 43 11.18 -12.94 13.07
N ILE A 44 10.18 -12.28 12.44
CA ILE A 44 8.99 -12.97 11.91
C ILE A 44 8.80 -12.67 10.42
N PHE A 45 8.56 -11.39 10.05
CA PHE A 45 8.12 -11.08 8.69
C PHE A 45 9.19 -11.36 7.63
N LYS A 46 10.43 -10.97 7.87
CA LYS A 46 11.53 -11.18 6.92
C LYS A 46 11.87 -12.67 6.71
N PRO A 47 11.98 -13.54 7.73
CA PRO A 47 12.11 -14.98 7.52
C PRO A 47 10.98 -15.59 6.72
N VAL A 48 9.72 -15.26 7.06
CA VAL A 48 8.54 -15.74 6.33
C VAL A 48 8.54 -15.24 4.87
N ALA A 49 8.85 -13.96 4.66
CA ALA A 49 8.95 -13.37 3.32
C ALA A 49 10.07 -14.02 2.48
N LYS A 50 11.20 -14.40 3.09
CA LYS A 50 12.25 -15.17 2.39
C LYS A 50 11.76 -16.55 1.98
N GLY A 51 11.04 -17.26 2.86
CA GLY A 51 10.41 -18.54 2.52
C GLY A 51 9.40 -18.40 1.38
N TYR A 52 8.54 -17.39 1.44
CA TYR A 52 7.60 -17.08 0.36
C TYR A 52 8.32 -16.72 -0.96
N ARG A 53 9.40 -15.94 -0.89
CA ARG A 53 10.21 -15.56 -2.07
C ARG A 53 10.85 -16.78 -2.75
N ALA A 54 11.12 -17.85 -2.02
CA ALA A 54 11.67 -19.10 -2.56
C ALA A 54 10.65 -19.92 -3.36
N LEU A 55 9.34 -19.62 -3.25
CA LEU A 55 8.31 -20.30 -4.02
C LEU A 55 8.48 -20.08 -5.54
N PRO A 56 8.02 -21.02 -6.38
CA PRO A 56 8.05 -20.86 -7.84
C PRO A 56 7.35 -19.59 -8.30
N SER A 57 7.88 -18.95 -9.34
CA SER A 57 7.34 -17.69 -9.89
C SER A 57 5.83 -17.75 -10.20
N PRO A 58 5.28 -18.85 -10.78
CA PRO A 58 3.84 -18.92 -11.03
C PRO A 58 3.00 -18.77 -9.75
N VAL A 59 3.42 -19.38 -8.64
CA VAL A 59 2.69 -19.30 -7.36
C VAL A 59 2.67 -17.86 -6.85
N LYS A 60 3.83 -17.19 -6.83
CA LYS A 60 3.92 -15.79 -6.40
C LYS A 60 3.11 -14.86 -7.29
N SER A 61 3.21 -15.04 -8.61
CA SER A 61 2.44 -14.23 -9.57
C SER A 61 0.94 -14.43 -9.38
N SER A 62 0.48 -15.67 -9.23
CA SER A 62 -0.94 -15.96 -8.99
C SER A 62 -1.43 -15.36 -7.68
N THR A 63 -0.64 -15.47 -6.61
CA THR A 63 -0.98 -14.81 -5.32
C THR A 63 -1.12 -13.30 -5.50
N GLY A 64 -0.12 -12.65 -6.10
CA GLY A 64 -0.17 -11.21 -6.36
C GLY A 64 -1.38 -10.79 -7.23
N ASN A 65 -1.71 -11.59 -8.26
CA ASN A 65 -2.85 -11.34 -9.14
C ASN A 65 -4.18 -11.42 -8.37
N VAL A 66 -4.38 -12.45 -7.54
CA VAL A 66 -5.58 -12.60 -6.70
C VAL A 66 -5.70 -11.42 -5.73
N LEU A 67 -4.61 -11.05 -5.04
CA LEU A 67 -4.60 -9.93 -4.12
C LEU A 67 -4.94 -8.60 -4.81
N ASN A 68 -4.41 -8.37 -6.01
CA ASN A 68 -4.73 -7.20 -6.83
C ASN A 68 -6.20 -7.23 -7.27
N ASN A 69 -6.71 -8.38 -7.66
CA ASN A 69 -8.10 -8.55 -8.06
C ASN A 69 -9.07 -8.22 -6.91
N LEU A 70 -8.80 -8.73 -5.71
CA LEU A 70 -9.54 -8.37 -4.49
C LEU A 70 -9.41 -6.88 -4.15
N SER A 71 -8.22 -6.31 -4.32
CA SER A 71 -7.99 -4.88 -4.06
C SER A 71 -8.72 -3.96 -5.03
N ASN A 72 -9.16 -4.44 -6.20
CA ASN A 72 -10.04 -3.68 -7.10
C ASN A 72 -11.38 -3.31 -6.45
N LEU A 73 -11.89 -4.14 -5.53
CA LEU A 73 -13.15 -3.86 -4.84
C LEU A 73 -13.10 -2.55 -4.05
N ILE A 74 -11.92 -2.17 -3.52
CA ILE A 74 -11.75 -0.89 -2.84
C ILE A 74 -11.22 0.20 -3.80
N THR A 75 -10.43 -0.18 -4.80
CA THR A 75 -9.85 0.77 -5.76
C THR A 75 -10.93 1.42 -6.63
N ILE A 76 -11.91 0.64 -7.11
CA ILE A 76 -12.98 1.15 -7.99
C ILE A 76 -13.79 2.28 -7.32
N PRO A 77 -14.36 2.11 -6.10
CA PRO A 77 -15.07 3.20 -5.45
C PRO A 77 -14.17 4.41 -5.16
N ASN A 78 -12.89 4.21 -4.81
CA ASN A 78 -11.96 5.31 -4.63
C ASN A 78 -11.66 6.07 -5.94
N ASN A 79 -11.55 5.39 -7.08
CA ASN A 79 -11.46 6.07 -8.38
C ASN A 79 -12.69 6.95 -8.65
N VAL A 80 -13.90 6.43 -8.39
CA VAL A 80 -15.14 7.22 -8.54
C VAL A 80 -15.14 8.44 -7.61
N LEU A 81 -14.82 8.26 -6.33
CA LEU A 81 -14.76 9.33 -5.34
C LEU A 81 -13.69 10.40 -5.66
N GLN A 82 -12.64 10.02 -6.37
CA GLN A 82 -11.61 10.93 -6.86
C GLN A 82 -11.99 11.63 -8.17
N GLY A 83 -13.14 11.29 -8.77
CA GLY A 83 -13.57 11.81 -10.07
C GLY A 83 -12.86 11.17 -11.27
N ASP A 84 -12.08 10.10 -11.05
CA ASP A 84 -11.37 9.39 -12.12
C ASP A 84 -12.20 8.23 -12.67
N ILE A 85 -13.27 8.62 -13.39
CA ILE A 85 -14.22 7.67 -13.98
C ILE A 85 -13.56 6.75 -15.02
N LYS A 86 -12.53 7.25 -15.72
CA LYS A 86 -11.79 6.45 -16.69
C LYS A 86 -11.09 5.27 -16.01
N SER A 87 -10.36 5.53 -14.93
CA SER A 87 -9.69 4.47 -14.17
C SER A 87 -10.70 3.56 -13.44
N ALA A 88 -11.83 4.10 -12.98
CA ALA A 88 -12.91 3.28 -12.44
C ALA A 88 -13.42 2.27 -13.46
N GLY A 89 -13.70 2.71 -14.70
CA GLY A 89 -14.14 1.83 -15.79
C GLY A 89 -13.08 0.79 -16.16
N ILE A 90 -11.82 1.19 -16.29
CA ILE A 90 -10.70 0.27 -16.55
C ILE A 90 -10.61 -0.79 -15.46
N ASN A 91 -10.63 -0.41 -14.18
CA ASN A 91 -10.51 -1.33 -13.06
C ASN A 91 -11.74 -2.24 -12.92
N THR A 92 -12.94 -1.76 -13.26
CA THR A 92 -14.15 -2.60 -13.35
C THR A 92 -13.99 -3.66 -14.44
N GLY A 93 -13.52 -3.28 -15.64
CA GLY A 93 -13.22 -4.23 -16.71
C GLY A 93 -12.16 -5.26 -16.31
N ARG A 94 -11.08 -4.82 -15.65
CA ARG A 94 -10.05 -5.73 -15.12
C ARG A 94 -10.63 -6.72 -14.12
N LEU A 95 -11.43 -6.24 -13.17
CA LEU A 95 -12.08 -7.10 -12.18
C LEU A 95 -12.97 -8.15 -12.86
N ALA A 96 -13.81 -7.74 -13.81
CA ALA A 96 -14.69 -8.66 -14.53
C ALA A 96 -13.91 -9.72 -15.32
N VAL A 97 -12.92 -9.31 -16.13
CA VAL A 97 -12.11 -10.21 -16.95
C VAL A 97 -11.28 -11.17 -16.07
N ASN A 98 -10.60 -10.64 -15.06
CA ASN A 98 -9.74 -11.46 -14.21
C ASN A 98 -10.55 -12.40 -13.30
N THR A 99 -11.74 -12.02 -12.88
CA THR A 99 -12.60 -12.87 -12.06
C THR A 99 -13.22 -14.01 -12.88
N THR A 100 -13.63 -13.75 -14.12
CA THR A 100 -14.27 -14.73 -15.00
C THR A 100 -13.23 -15.56 -15.77
N ILE A 101 -12.57 -14.96 -16.75
CA ILE A 101 -11.60 -15.66 -17.61
C ILE A 101 -10.30 -15.96 -16.85
N GLY A 102 -9.91 -15.08 -15.93
CA GLY A 102 -8.70 -15.22 -15.10
C GLY A 102 -8.85 -16.11 -13.87
N ILE A 103 -9.98 -16.83 -13.71
CA ILE A 103 -10.29 -17.76 -12.62
C ILE A 103 -10.06 -17.06 -11.26
N LEU A 104 -11.00 -16.20 -10.87
CA LEU A 104 -10.96 -15.40 -9.62
C LEU A 104 -9.69 -14.55 -9.45
N GLY A 105 -9.01 -14.24 -10.56
CA GLY A 105 -7.81 -13.42 -10.56
C GLY A 105 -6.50 -14.19 -10.44
N ILE A 106 -6.50 -15.51 -10.51
CA ILE A 106 -5.26 -16.31 -10.57
C ILE A 106 -4.40 -15.89 -11.76
N PHE A 107 -5.04 -15.63 -12.90
CA PHE A 107 -4.38 -15.14 -14.11
C PHE A 107 -4.77 -13.68 -14.36
N ASP A 108 -3.79 -12.81 -14.59
CA ASP A 108 -4.03 -11.42 -15.04
C ASP A 108 -4.25 -11.39 -16.56
N VAL A 109 -5.43 -11.85 -16.97
CA VAL A 109 -5.85 -11.88 -18.38
C VAL A 109 -6.09 -10.47 -18.89
N ALA A 110 -6.60 -9.56 -18.06
CA ALA A 110 -6.85 -8.18 -18.44
C ALA A 110 -5.58 -7.49 -18.96
N THR A 111 -4.43 -7.66 -18.30
CA THR A 111 -3.15 -7.13 -18.80
C THR A 111 -2.76 -7.73 -20.15
N LYS A 112 -3.00 -9.02 -20.36
CA LYS A 112 -2.75 -9.67 -21.66
C LYS A 112 -3.69 -9.17 -22.78
N MET A 113 -4.88 -8.71 -22.42
CA MET A 113 -5.85 -8.07 -23.33
C MET A 113 -5.56 -6.59 -23.58
N GLY A 114 -4.47 -6.04 -23.06
CA GLY A 114 -4.07 -4.65 -23.29
C GLY A 114 -4.65 -3.63 -22.31
N PHE A 115 -5.31 -4.06 -21.23
CA PHE A 115 -5.69 -3.13 -20.17
C PHE A 115 -4.45 -2.54 -19.50
N PRO A 116 -4.47 -1.24 -19.14
CA PRO A 116 -3.41 -0.62 -18.36
C PRO A 116 -3.12 -1.39 -17.07
N LYS A 117 -1.88 -1.32 -16.59
CA LYS A 117 -1.49 -1.95 -15.31
C LYS A 117 -2.35 -1.46 -14.16
N TYR A 118 -2.66 -2.36 -13.25
CA TYR A 118 -3.39 -2.04 -12.03
C TYR A 118 -2.58 -1.09 -11.13
N VAL A 119 -3.25 -0.03 -10.68
CA VAL A 119 -2.73 0.90 -9.67
C VAL A 119 -3.74 0.96 -8.53
N LYS A 120 -3.28 0.62 -7.34
CA LYS A 120 -4.10 0.57 -6.13
C LYS A 120 -4.46 1.96 -5.64
N GLU A 121 -5.74 2.16 -5.32
CA GLU A 121 -6.24 3.35 -4.64
C GLU A 121 -6.80 3.02 -3.26
N ASP A 122 -6.80 4.01 -2.38
CA ASP A 122 -7.34 3.91 -1.03
C ASP A 122 -7.95 5.24 -0.57
N TYR A 123 -8.71 5.23 0.55
CA TYR A 123 -9.35 6.43 1.06
C TYR A 123 -8.37 7.51 1.51
N GLY A 124 -7.18 7.17 1.99
CA GLY A 124 -6.15 8.16 2.30
C GLY A 124 -5.71 8.95 1.07
N GLN A 125 -5.60 8.28 -0.09
CA GLN A 125 -5.35 8.94 -1.38
C GLN A 125 -6.54 9.80 -1.81
N THR A 126 -7.76 9.29 -1.65
CA THR A 126 -8.99 10.01 -1.96
C THR A 126 -9.10 11.28 -1.12
N PHE A 127 -8.86 11.22 0.18
CA PHE A 127 -8.82 12.39 1.06
C PHE A 127 -7.73 13.39 0.64
N GLY A 128 -6.56 12.88 0.24
CA GLY A 128 -5.49 13.71 -0.32
C GLY A 128 -5.90 14.41 -1.62
N LYS A 129 -6.62 13.72 -2.48
CA LYS A 129 -7.16 14.28 -3.74
C LYS A 129 -8.20 15.36 -3.50
N TRP A 130 -8.97 15.23 -2.42
CA TRP A 130 -9.93 16.27 -1.96
C TRP A 130 -9.26 17.45 -1.26
N GLY A 131 -7.91 17.47 -1.18
CA GLY A 131 -7.16 18.56 -0.57
C GLY A 131 -6.93 18.43 0.93
N ILE A 132 -7.31 17.30 1.55
CA ILE A 132 -7.02 17.04 2.96
C ILE A 132 -5.52 16.74 3.10
N GLY A 133 -4.82 17.61 3.86
CA GLY A 133 -3.40 17.45 4.13
C GLY A 133 -3.07 16.16 4.91
N PRO A 134 -1.82 15.71 4.89
CA PRO A 134 -1.41 14.46 5.57
C PRO A 134 -1.57 14.52 7.09
N GLY A 135 -1.53 15.72 7.69
CA GLY A 135 -1.43 15.87 9.14
C GLY A 135 -0.04 15.46 9.64
N CYS A 136 0.02 14.91 10.85
CA CYS A 136 1.27 14.41 11.42
C CYS A 136 1.62 13.03 10.85
N TYR A 137 2.91 12.78 10.69
CA TYR A 137 3.43 11.45 10.41
C TYR A 137 3.25 10.53 11.63
N LEU A 138 2.89 9.30 11.40
CA LEU A 138 2.65 8.26 12.40
C LEU A 138 3.35 6.97 12.00
N VAL A 139 3.82 6.21 12.99
CA VAL A 139 4.20 4.82 12.80
C VAL A 139 3.29 3.95 13.65
N LEU A 140 2.43 3.20 12.96
CA LEU A 140 1.49 2.30 13.62
C LEU A 140 2.19 0.99 13.96
N PRO A 141 2.03 0.45 15.19
CA PRO A 141 2.54 -0.87 15.52
C PRO A 141 2.01 -1.91 14.53
N ILE A 142 2.88 -2.79 14.05
CA ILE A 142 2.63 -3.85 13.05
C ILE A 142 2.32 -3.30 11.65
N LEU A 143 1.53 -2.24 11.53
CA LEU A 143 1.06 -1.69 10.25
C LEU A 143 2.09 -0.78 9.56
N GLY A 144 3.06 -0.25 10.31
CA GLY A 144 4.17 0.54 9.76
C GLY A 144 3.85 2.02 9.52
N PRO A 145 4.55 2.67 8.56
CA PRO A 145 4.43 4.08 8.27
C PRO A 145 3.02 4.51 7.86
N SER A 146 2.56 5.66 8.36
CA SER A 146 1.27 6.24 8.06
C SER A 146 1.28 7.76 8.26
N THR A 147 0.16 8.41 8.04
CA THR A 147 -0.14 9.79 8.45
C THR A 147 -1.51 9.82 9.12
N VAL A 148 -1.86 10.92 9.79
CA VAL A 148 -3.21 11.08 10.37
C VAL A 148 -4.28 10.87 9.30
N ARG A 149 -4.13 11.48 8.12
CA ARG A 149 -5.04 11.30 6.98
C ARG A 149 -5.14 9.85 6.53
N ASP A 150 -3.99 9.19 6.34
CA ASP A 150 -3.96 7.83 5.80
C ASP A 150 -4.47 6.82 6.82
N THR A 151 -4.23 7.07 8.11
CA THR A 151 -4.82 6.31 9.22
C THR A 151 -6.34 6.46 9.23
N ALA A 152 -6.85 7.70 9.11
CA ALA A 152 -8.31 7.93 9.00
C ALA A 152 -8.90 7.23 7.76
N GLY A 153 -8.20 7.24 6.62
CA GLY A 153 -8.57 6.47 5.43
C GLY A 153 -8.61 4.96 5.67
N SER A 154 -7.68 4.43 6.47
CA SER A 154 -7.69 3.02 6.85
C SER A 154 -8.88 2.66 7.75
N PHE A 155 -9.27 3.57 8.65
CA PHE A 155 -10.50 3.39 9.44
C PHE A 155 -11.77 3.43 8.57
N ALA A 156 -11.81 4.29 7.55
CA ALA A 156 -12.93 4.33 6.60
C ALA A 156 -13.16 2.97 5.92
N ASN A 157 -12.09 2.21 5.64
CA ASN A 157 -12.20 0.84 5.12
C ASN A 157 -12.97 -0.08 6.09
N ILE A 158 -12.63 -0.02 7.38
CA ILE A 158 -13.22 -0.87 8.43
C ILE A 158 -14.68 -0.47 8.71
N LEU A 159 -15.00 0.83 8.59
CA LEU A 159 -16.35 1.35 8.82
C LEU A 159 -17.33 1.12 7.65
N GLY A 160 -17.02 0.18 6.76
CA GLY A 160 -17.87 -0.20 5.63
C GLY A 160 -17.43 0.30 4.27
N GLY A 161 -16.30 1.03 4.21
CA GLY A 161 -15.74 1.52 2.95
C GLY A 161 -15.06 0.46 2.09
N ASP A 162 -14.71 -0.69 2.66
CA ASP A 162 -14.15 -1.82 1.91
C ASP A 162 -15.26 -2.86 1.66
N PRO A 163 -15.76 -2.99 0.41
CA PRO A 163 -16.80 -3.97 0.09
C PRO A 163 -16.38 -5.41 0.45
N TYR A 164 -15.10 -5.74 0.30
CA TYR A 164 -14.61 -7.08 0.67
C TYR A 164 -14.67 -7.30 2.17
N TYR A 165 -14.29 -6.29 2.97
CA TYR A 165 -14.47 -6.33 4.43
C TYR A 165 -15.95 -6.51 4.81
N SER A 166 -16.82 -5.68 4.23
CA SER A 166 -18.26 -5.69 4.55
C SER A 166 -18.92 -7.03 4.20
N ILE A 167 -18.59 -7.61 3.04
CA ILE A 167 -19.11 -8.93 2.65
C ILE A 167 -18.57 -10.02 3.57
N SER A 168 -17.29 -9.95 3.98
CA SER A 168 -16.65 -10.98 4.82
C SER A 168 -17.11 -10.93 6.27
N THR A 169 -17.50 -9.75 6.79
CA THR A 169 -17.85 -9.57 8.22
C THR A 169 -19.34 -9.51 8.49
N ASN A 170 -20.14 -9.00 7.54
CA ASN A 170 -21.58 -8.80 7.69
C ASN A 170 -22.41 -9.84 6.93
N GLY A 171 -21.81 -10.66 6.09
CA GLY A 171 -22.50 -11.71 5.36
C GLY A 171 -22.58 -13.01 6.16
N ASN A 172 -23.75 -13.65 6.19
CA ASN A 172 -23.93 -15.02 6.69
C ASN A 172 -23.34 -16.05 5.71
N ASN A 173 -22.15 -15.76 5.14
CA ASN A 173 -21.50 -16.63 4.18
C ASN A 173 -20.47 -17.50 4.88
N GLU A 174 -20.63 -18.81 4.81
CA GLU A 174 -19.67 -19.79 5.34
C GLU A 174 -18.29 -19.72 4.63
N TYR A 175 -18.25 -19.15 3.42
CA TYR A 175 -17.05 -19.13 2.57
C TYR A 175 -16.23 -17.85 2.65
N LEU A 176 -16.84 -16.73 3.06
CA LEU A 176 -16.19 -15.43 3.20
C LEU A 176 -16.37 -14.95 4.63
N ASP A 177 -15.45 -15.33 5.51
CA ASP A 177 -15.45 -14.91 6.91
C ASP A 177 -14.36 -13.88 7.20
N GLY A 178 -14.43 -13.28 8.39
CA GLY A 178 -13.41 -12.32 8.84
C GLY A 178 -12.01 -12.91 8.92
N LYS A 179 -11.87 -14.24 9.05
CA LYS A 179 -10.58 -14.95 9.06
C LYS A 179 -9.95 -14.93 7.67
N LEU A 180 -10.74 -15.16 6.62
CA LEU A 180 -10.26 -15.10 5.24
C LEU A 180 -9.82 -13.67 4.89
N PHE A 181 -10.60 -12.66 5.31
CA PHE A 181 -10.19 -11.26 5.15
C PHE A 181 -8.85 -10.99 5.84
N ALA A 182 -8.70 -11.38 7.11
CA ALA A 182 -7.46 -11.20 7.86
C ALA A 182 -6.29 -11.96 7.18
N ALA A 183 -6.51 -13.19 6.73
CA ALA A 183 -5.51 -13.98 6.02
C ALA A 183 -5.04 -13.28 4.73
N THR A 184 -5.95 -12.70 3.94
CA THR A 184 -5.55 -11.97 2.72
C THR A 184 -4.72 -10.72 3.04
N LYS A 185 -4.98 -10.02 4.15
CA LYS A 185 -4.15 -8.89 4.59
C LYS A 185 -2.75 -9.34 5.03
N VAL A 186 -2.66 -10.45 5.76
CA VAL A 186 -1.36 -11.04 6.14
C VAL A 186 -0.57 -11.50 4.90
N ILE A 187 -1.20 -12.21 3.99
CA ILE A 187 -0.55 -12.65 2.74
C ILE A 187 -0.11 -11.45 1.91
N SER A 188 -0.92 -10.38 1.83
CA SER A 188 -0.54 -9.13 1.16
C SER A 188 0.69 -8.48 1.78
N ALA A 189 0.81 -8.49 3.10
CA ALA A 189 1.97 -7.95 3.80
C ALA A 189 3.23 -8.79 3.53
N ILE A 190 3.09 -10.12 3.52
CA ILE A 190 4.19 -11.06 3.20
C ILE A 190 4.64 -10.88 1.75
N ASP A 191 3.70 -10.83 0.80
CA ASP A 191 3.99 -10.61 -0.62
C ASP A 191 4.70 -9.27 -0.84
N PHE A 192 4.19 -8.19 -0.24
CA PHE A 192 4.83 -6.89 -0.28
C PHE A 192 6.25 -6.94 0.28
N ARG A 193 6.45 -7.57 1.46
CA ARG A 193 7.78 -7.67 2.10
C ARG A 193 8.72 -8.51 1.24
N ALA A 194 8.26 -9.61 0.66
CA ALA A 194 9.04 -10.47 -0.22
C ALA A 194 9.53 -9.76 -1.49
N ASN A 195 8.64 -8.97 -2.09
CA ASN A 195 8.96 -8.20 -3.29
C ASN A 195 9.93 -7.02 -3.01
N ASN A 196 10.01 -6.56 -1.76
CA ASN A 196 10.83 -5.41 -1.36
C ASN A 196 12.00 -5.76 -0.42
N ILE A 197 12.36 -7.05 -0.25
CA ILE A 197 13.45 -7.46 0.65
C ILE A 197 14.74 -6.70 0.33
N ASP A 198 15.19 -6.76 -0.92
CA ASP A 198 16.49 -6.19 -1.31
C ASP A 198 16.49 -4.66 -1.20
N THR A 199 15.38 -4.01 -1.57
CA THR A 199 15.23 -2.55 -1.48
C THR A 199 15.28 -2.08 -0.03
N LEU A 200 14.53 -2.73 0.85
CA LEU A 200 14.46 -2.36 2.27
C LEU A 200 15.77 -2.70 3.02
N ASP A 201 16.39 -3.83 2.72
CA ASP A 201 17.69 -4.22 3.29
C ASP A 201 18.80 -3.27 2.84
N ASN A 202 18.82 -2.88 1.57
CA ASN A 202 19.77 -1.90 1.06
C ASN A 202 19.55 -0.51 1.67
N LEU A 203 18.28 -0.12 1.84
CA LEU A 203 17.95 1.14 2.51
C LEU A 203 18.41 1.13 3.97
N GLU A 204 18.13 0.05 4.71
CA GLU A 204 18.58 -0.09 6.10
C GLU A 204 20.10 -0.01 6.21
N LYS A 205 20.81 -0.74 5.33
CA LYS A 205 22.29 -0.82 5.37
C LYS A 205 22.97 0.51 5.02
N ASN A 206 22.40 1.27 4.10
CA ASN A 206 23.03 2.47 3.54
C ASN A 206 22.50 3.78 4.14
N SER A 207 21.51 3.74 5.03
CA SER A 207 20.94 4.92 5.67
C SER A 207 21.76 5.30 6.91
N VAL A 208 21.99 6.58 7.10
CA VAL A 208 22.49 7.12 8.38
C VAL A 208 21.39 7.02 9.44
N ASP A 209 20.16 7.34 9.07
CA ASP A 209 18.96 7.17 9.91
C ASP A 209 17.89 6.44 9.09
N PHE A 210 17.71 5.16 9.39
CA PHE A 210 16.76 4.30 8.66
C PHE A 210 15.32 4.74 8.88
N TYR A 211 14.97 5.20 10.08
CA TYR A 211 13.65 5.74 10.37
C TYR A 211 13.34 6.96 9.48
N ALA A 212 14.25 7.93 9.42
CA ALA A 212 14.07 9.13 8.61
C ALA A 212 13.98 8.80 7.12
N SER A 213 14.76 7.83 6.65
CA SER A 213 14.74 7.36 5.24
C SER A 213 13.41 6.70 4.89
N VAL A 214 12.89 5.83 5.74
CA VAL A 214 11.58 5.19 5.53
C VAL A 214 10.45 6.22 5.57
N ARG A 215 10.49 7.17 6.52
CA ARG A 215 9.53 8.29 6.59
C ARG A 215 9.53 9.09 5.29
N SER A 216 10.70 9.46 4.78
CA SER A 216 10.85 10.25 3.56
C SER A 216 10.29 9.50 2.34
N LEU A 217 10.63 8.23 2.18
CA LEU A 217 10.11 7.39 1.10
C LEU A 217 8.60 7.25 1.16
N TYR A 218 8.04 7.01 2.36
CA TYR A 218 6.59 6.89 2.53
C TYR A 218 5.86 8.16 2.10
N ILE A 219 6.33 9.32 2.56
CA ILE A 219 5.71 10.61 2.23
C ILE A 219 5.78 10.87 0.72
N GLN A 220 6.92 10.63 0.08
CA GLN A 220 7.10 10.81 -1.36
C GLN A 220 6.21 9.86 -2.18
N ASP A 221 6.15 8.58 -1.78
CA ASP A 221 5.28 7.60 -2.44
C ASP A 221 3.81 8.01 -2.35
N ARG A 222 3.36 8.46 -1.16
CA ARG A 222 1.97 8.92 -0.98
C ARG A 222 1.65 10.16 -1.81
N GLU A 223 2.56 11.14 -1.88
CA GLU A 223 2.38 12.32 -2.72
C GLU A 223 2.29 11.95 -4.21
N ASN A 224 3.15 11.05 -4.67
CA ASN A 224 3.14 10.58 -6.06
C ASN A 224 1.84 9.85 -6.40
N LYS A 225 1.35 9.01 -5.50
CA LYS A 225 0.06 8.32 -5.66
C LYS A 225 -1.11 9.29 -5.73
N ILE A 226 -1.18 10.28 -4.84
CA ILE A 226 -2.24 11.30 -4.84
C ILE A 226 -2.23 12.14 -6.12
N LYS A 227 -1.04 12.46 -6.65
CA LYS A 227 -0.89 13.17 -7.93
C LYS A 227 -1.18 12.29 -9.15
N ASN A 228 -1.37 10.99 -8.97
CA ASN A 228 -1.52 9.98 -10.04
C ASN A 228 -0.34 9.96 -11.04
N THR A 229 0.87 10.31 -10.58
CA THR A 229 2.07 10.33 -11.43
C THR A 229 2.54 8.93 -11.87
N GLN A 230 1.97 7.87 -11.30
CA GLN A 230 2.30 6.48 -11.64
C GLN A 230 1.45 5.91 -12.79
N ARG A 231 0.54 6.71 -13.37
CA ARG A 231 -0.39 6.31 -14.43
C ARG A 231 0.07 6.73 -15.85
N GLY A 232 1.36 7.00 -16.00
CA GLY A 232 1.98 7.31 -17.29
C GLY A 232 2.43 6.07 -18.04
#